data_f6ae8af4882ecd4a74febc20b330c9a5
#
_entry.id   f6ae8af4882ecd4a74febc20b330c9a5
#
_cell.length_a   1.000
_cell.length_b   1.000
_cell.length_c   1.000
_cell.angle_alpha   90.00
_cell.angle_beta   90.00
_cell.angle_gamma   90.00
#
_symmetry.space_group_name_H-M   'P 1'
#
loop_
_entity.id
_entity.type
_entity.pdbx_description
1 polymer ?
#
loop_
_entity_poly.entity_id
_entity_poly.type
_entity_poly.pdbx_seq_one_letter_code
_entity_poly.pdbx_strand_id
1 'polypeptide(L)'
;MENLANKICQPTKAELLSQLEPILTYIQQEAPLIHCITNPISINDCANILLAIGARPIMAEHPDEVAEITAIAKGLALNLGNITDARMASMKISAGVAKDKGIPFVLDLVGLSCSQLRQKYAKELLQIAVPDIIKGNISELRTLLGLPTTPGMGIEAGQKEMVTKENALEYARIFQKQAREYHTILLATGPIDLVVSSEEAYIIANGSNALASITGTGCMNNVLAGACLAGVHGISSQATNNTLAAILSCLLLGIAGENIQDIYLNQGPGSFHYSLMDSISKLTPQTIAKQCNITKLI
;
A
#
# COMPACT_ATOMS: atom_id res chain seq x y z
N MET A 1 26.05 30.73 -19.46
CA MET A 1 26.14 29.44 -18.74
C MET A 1 24.70 29.04 -18.46
N GLU A 2 24.11 28.37 -19.45
CA GLU A 2 22.70 27.96 -19.42
C GLU A 2 22.46 26.81 -18.46
N ASN A 3 21.41 26.96 -17.66
CA ASN A 3 20.87 25.96 -16.76
C ASN A 3 20.61 24.63 -17.48
N LEU A 4 21.50 23.67 -17.30
CA LEU A 4 21.17 22.24 -17.45
C LEU A 4 20.39 21.80 -16.23
N ALA A 5 19.20 22.39 -16.01
CA ALA A 5 18.18 21.80 -15.18
C ALA A 5 17.73 20.52 -15.89
N ASN A 6 18.10 19.37 -15.32
CA ASN A 6 17.69 18.05 -15.74
C ASN A 6 16.22 18.07 -16.18
N LYS A 7 15.95 17.88 -17.48
CA LYS A 7 14.67 17.44 -17.98
C LYS A 7 14.47 16.03 -17.43
N ILE A 8 13.91 15.94 -16.21
CA ILE A 8 13.34 14.70 -15.71
C ILE A 8 12.25 14.37 -16.72
N CYS A 9 12.48 13.37 -17.55
CA CYS A 9 11.51 12.87 -18.50
C CYS A 9 10.39 12.25 -17.65
N GLN A 10 9.33 13.01 -17.38
CA GLN A 10 8.17 12.47 -16.70
C GLN A 10 7.55 11.43 -17.63
N PRO A 11 7.30 10.19 -17.17
CA PRO A 11 6.55 9.24 -17.99
C PRO A 11 5.23 9.92 -18.35
N THR A 12 4.89 9.88 -19.61
CA THR A 12 3.58 10.39 -20.04
C THR A 12 2.50 9.58 -19.32
N LYS A 13 1.34 10.18 -19.07
CA LYS A 13 0.21 9.41 -18.51
C LYS A 13 -0.06 8.14 -19.30
N ALA A 14 0.13 8.17 -20.61
CA ALA A 14 -0.05 7.02 -21.51
C ALA A 14 0.97 5.89 -21.23
N GLU A 15 2.24 6.23 -21.00
CA GLU A 15 3.28 5.24 -20.66
C GLU A 15 2.99 4.56 -19.32
N LEU A 16 2.65 5.35 -18.29
CA LEU A 16 2.30 4.80 -16.98
C LEU A 16 1.08 3.86 -17.07
N LEU A 17 0.08 4.25 -17.85
CA LEU A 17 -1.13 3.45 -18.06
C LEU A 17 -0.86 2.13 -18.76
N SER A 18 -0.02 2.16 -19.80
CA SER A 18 0.36 0.93 -20.50
C SER A 18 1.03 -0.10 -19.57
N GLN A 19 1.60 0.37 -18.45
CA GLN A 19 2.20 -0.49 -17.43
C GLN A 19 1.21 -0.91 -16.34
N LEU A 20 0.23 -0.07 -15.99
CA LEU A 20 -0.77 -0.36 -14.94
C LEU A 20 -1.93 -1.23 -15.43
N GLU A 21 -2.35 -1.08 -16.69
CA GLU A 21 -3.44 -1.81 -17.29
C GLU A 21 -3.26 -3.34 -17.25
N PRO A 22 -2.10 -3.91 -17.61
CA PRO A 22 -1.88 -5.35 -17.50
C PRO A 22 -2.03 -5.90 -16.09
N ILE A 23 -1.62 -5.13 -15.07
CA ILE A 23 -1.71 -5.53 -13.66
C ILE A 23 -3.19 -5.68 -13.25
N LEU A 24 -4.01 -4.67 -13.53
CA LEU A 24 -5.44 -4.71 -13.20
C LEU A 24 -6.16 -5.79 -14.01
N THR A 25 -5.82 -5.93 -15.29
CA THR A 25 -6.38 -6.98 -16.16
C THR A 25 -6.07 -8.37 -15.63
N TYR A 26 -4.82 -8.61 -15.22
CA TYR A 26 -4.44 -9.89 -14.60
C TYR A 26 -5.26 -10.17 -13.33
N ILE A 27 -5.41 -9.18 -12.45
CA ILE A 27 -6.19 -9.37 -11.21
C ILE A 27 -7.64 -9.77 -11.54
N GLN A 28 -8.26 -9.10 -12.53
CA GLN A 28 -9.65 -9.35 -12.91
C GLN A 28 -9.85 -10.70 -13.62
N GLN A 29 -8.87 -11.16 -14.41
CA GLN A 29 -8.98 -12.40 -15.19
C GLN A 29 -8.55 -13.63 -14.39
N GLU A 30 -7.45 -13.54 -13.65
CA GLU A 30 -6.86 -14.69 -12.95
C GLU A 30 -7.37 -14.82 -11.51
N ALA A 31 -8.01 -13.77 -10.97
CA ALA A 31 -8.56 -13.73 -9.62
C ALA A 31 -7.57 -14.31 -8.58
N PRO A 32 -6.36 -13.70 -8.42
CA PRO A 32 -5.31 -14.23 -7.57
C PRO A 32 -5.77 -14.35 -6.11
N LEU A 33 -5.36 -15.44 -5.44
CA LEU A 33 -5.59 -15.64 -4.02
C LEU A 33 -4.63 -14.74 -3.22
N ILE A 34 -5.17 -13.88 -2.36
CA ILE A 34 -4.42 -12.98 -1.50
C ILE A 34 -4.62 -13.40 -0.05
N HIS A 35 -3.55 -13.82 0.60
CA HIS A 35 -3.57 -14.13 2.03
C HIS A 35 -3.39 -12.83 2.83
N CYS A 36 -4.33 -12.58 3.76
CA CYS A 36 -4.36 -11.36 4.55
C CYS A 36 -4.38 -11.68 6.05
N ILE A 37 -3.33 -11.29 6.77
CA ILE A 37 -3.34 -11.24 8.23
C ILE A 37 -3.45 -9.75 8.60
N THR A 38 -4.69 -9.30 8.80
CA THR A 38 -5.02 -7.88 8.88
C THR A 38 -5.72 -7.51 10.19
N ASN A 39 -5.99 -6.22 10.37
CA ASN A 39 -6.64 -5.67 11.55
C ASN A 39 -8.10 -6.14 11.65
N PRO A 40 -8.57 -6.71 12.79
CA PRO A 40 -9.94 -7.17 12.98
C PRO A 40 -10.99 -6.10 12.71
N ILE A 41 -10.68 -4.83 12.99
CA ILE A 41 -11.60 -3.71 12.77
C ILE A 41 -11.97 -3.57 11.29
N SER A 42 -11.08 -3.95 10.37
CA SER A 42 -11.24 -3.76 8.93
C SER A 42 -11.26 -5.07 8.12
N ILE A 43 -11.34 -6.21 8.78
CA ILE A 43 -11.20 -7.52 8.10
C ILE A 43 -12.25 -7.72 7.01
N ASN A 44 -13.50 -7.34 7.29
CA ASN A 44 -14.61 -7.43 6.33
C ASN A 44 -14.38 -6.51 5.13
N ASP A 45 -13.99 -5.27 5.37
CA ASP A 45 -13.74 -4.27 4.32
C ASP A 45 -12.54 -4.67 3.46
N CYS A 46 -11.49 -5.20 4.08
CA CYS A 46 -10.32 -5.73 3.36
C CYS A 46 -10.69 -6.91 2.44
N ALA A 47 -11.55 -7.81 2.91
CA ALA A 47 -12.04 -8.90 2.08
C ALA A 47 -12.90 -8.40 0.92
N ASN A 48 -13.85 -7.51 1.20
CA ASN A 48 -14.77 -6.99 0.18
C ASN A 48 -14.08 -6.13 -0.87
N ILE A 49 -13.08 -5.32 -0.49
CA ILE A 49 -12.36 -4.49 -1.45
C ILE A 49 -11.50 -5.33 -2.41
N LEU A 50 -10.95 -6.46 -1.95
CA LEU A 50 -10.26 -7.41 -2.82
C LEU A 50 -11.22 -8.08 -3.80
N LEU A 51 -12.42 -8.48 -3.33
CA LEU A 51 -13.46 -9.02 -4.21
C LEU A 51 -13.91 -7.98 -5.25
N ALA A 52 -14.04 -6.71 -4.83
CA ALA A 52 -14.46 -5.63 -5.71
C ALA A 52 -13.51 -5.38 -6.90
N ILE A 53 -12.20 -5.63 -6.73
CA ILE A 53 -11.22 -5.53 -7.83
C ILE A 53 -11.00 -6.84 -8.59
N GLY A 54 -11.70 -7.94 -8.22
CA GLY A 54 -11.61 -9.25 -8.87
C GLY A 54 -10.61 -10.22 -8.23
N ALA A 55 -9.93 -9.88 -7.14
CA ALA A 55 -9.05 -10.78 -6.41
C ALA A 55 -9.85 -11.69 -5.44
N ARG A 56 -9.23 -12.76 -4.93
CA ARG A 56 -9.82 -13.68 -3.94
C ARG A 56 -9.12 -13.52 -2.59
N PRO A 57 -9.78 -12.99 -1.56
CA PRO A 57 -9.21 -12.89 -0.22
C PRO A 57 -9.29 -14.21 0.55
N ILE A 58 -8.28 -14.47 1.37
CA ILE A 58 -8.35 -15.44 2.46
C ILE A 58 -7.78 -14.81 3.74
N MET A 59 -8.60 -14.82 4.81
CA MET A 59 -8.32 -14.08 6.05
C MET A 59 -7.89 -15.04 7.17
N ALA A 60 -7.13 -16.08 6.83
CA ALA A 60 -6.63 -17.06 7.79
C ALA A 60 -5.58 -16.43 8.72
N GLU A 61 -5.67 -16.71 10.02
CA GLU A 61 -4.75 -16.13 11.00
C GLU A 61 -4.30 -17.11 12.10
N HIS A 62 -4.72 -18.38 12.04
CA HIS A 62 -4.30 -19.37 13.03
C HIS A 62 -2.86 -19.86 12.73
N PRO A 63 -1.94 -19.91 13.73
CA PRO A 63 -0.56 -20.30 13.49
C PRO A 63 -0.36 -21.68 12.85
N ASP A 64 -1.27 -22.62 13.11
CA ASP A 64 -1.16 -23.98 12.58
C ASP A 64 -1.59 -24.13 11.11
N GLU A 65 -2.31 -23.13 10.54
CA GLU A 65 -2.79 -23.19 9.15
C GLU A 65 -2.08 -22.22 8.20
N VAL A 66 -1.56 -21.08 8.72
CA VAL A 66 -1.09 -19.98 7.86
C VAL A 66 0.07 -20.37 6.94
N ALA A 67 0.86 -21.38 7.28
CA ALA A 67 1.94 -21.87 6.43
C ALA A 67 1.38 -22.45 5.11
N GLU A 68 0.35 -23.30 5.22
CA GLU A 68 -0.30 -23.93 4.05
C GLU A 68 -1.03 -22.90 3.21
N ILE A 69 -1.75 -21.99 3.86
CA ILE A 69 -2.51 -20.93 3.20
C ILE A 69 -1.58 -19.96 2.46
N THR A 70 -0.50 -19.51 3.11
CA THR A 70 0.48 -18.64 2.44
C THR A 70 1.10 -19.35 1.24
N ALA A 71 1.43 -20.64 1.37
CA ALA A 71 2.11 -21.42 0.33
C ALA A 71 1.33 -21.50 -0.99
N ILE A 72 0.01 -21.37 -0.98
CA ILE A 72 -0.84 -21.40 -2.18
C ILE A 72 -1.28 -20.01 -2.66
N ALA A 73 -1.03 -18.97 -1.87
CA ALA A 73 -1.38 -17.59 -2.22
C ALA A 73 -0.48 -17.03 -3.33
N LYS A 74 -0.97 -16.01 -4.02
CA LYS A 74 -0.22 -15.25 -5.04
C LYS A 74 0.31 -13.92 -4.51
N GLY A 75 -0.16 -13.49 -3.34
CA GLY A 75 0.30 -12.32 -2.61
C GLY A 75 -0.06 -12.45 -1.14
N LEU A 76 0.72 -11.77 -0.28
CA LEU A 76 0.51 -11.76 1.16
C LEU A 76 0.44 -10.31 1.66
N ALA A 77 -0.56 -9.99 2.49
CA ALA A 77 -0.72 -8.70 3.12
C ALA A 77 -0.69 -8.83 4.65
N LEU A 78 0.33 -8.27 5.26
CA LEU A 78 0.52 -8.26 6.71
C LEU A 78 0.23 -6.87 7.29
N ASN A 79 -0.38 -6.81 8.48
CA ASN A 79 -0.77 -5.56 9.11
C ASN A 79 -0.56 -5.61 10.63
N LEU A 80 0.16 -4.63 11.19
CA LEU A 80 0.49 -4.56 12.61
C LEU A 80 -0.62 -3.98 13.50
N GLY A 81 -1.81 -3.71 12.95
CA GLY A 81 -2.96 -3.24 13.74
C GLY A 81 -3.52 -4.34 14.63
N ASN A 82 -3.82 -3.99 15.90
CA ASN A 82 -4.40 -4.91 16.88
C ASN A 82 -3.71 -6.28 16.96
N ILE A 83 -2.37 -6.27 17.07
CA ILE A 83 -1.57 -7.50 17.16
C ILE A 83 -1.91 -8.27 18.44
N THR A 84 -1.91 -9.60 18.30
CA THR A 84 -2.00 -10.59 19.39
C THR A 84 -0.83 -11.56 19.26
N ASP A 85 -0.55 -12.33 20.30
CA ASP A 85 0.55 -13.34 20.26
C ASP A 85 0.34 -14.33 19.10
N ALA A 86 -0.89 -14.79 18.89
CA ALA A 86 -1.23 -15.67 17.77
C ALA A 86 -0.94 -15.02 16.42
N ARG A 87 -1.36 -13.76 16.20
CA ARG A 87 -1.08 -13.04 14.96
C ARG A 87 0.40 -12.77 14.75
N MET A 88 1.12 -12.43 15.81
CA MET A 88 2.57 -12.24 15.75
C MET A 88 3.27 -13.54 15.32
N ALA A 89 2.88 -14.69 15.88
CA ALA A 89 3.38 -15.98 15.44
C ALA A 89 3.05 -16.26 13.96
N SER A 90 1.78 -16.08 13.58
CA SER A 90 1.29 -16.31 12.22
C SER A 90 1.98 -15.45 11.17
N MET A 91 2.15 -14.15 11.43
CA MET A 91 2.86 -13.25 10.50
C MET A 91 4.33 -13.66 10.31
N LYS A 92 5.02 -14.12 11.35
CA LYS A 92 6.40 -14.64 11.22
C LYS A 92 6.45 -15.89 10.34
N ILE A 93 5.53 -16.84 10.57
CA ILE A 93 5.43 -18.06 9.76
C ILE A 93 5.15 -17.69 8.31
N SER A 94 4.12 -16.86 8.06
CA SER A 94 3.73 -16.45 6.70
C SER A 94 4.84 -15.69 5.98
N ALA A 95 5.55 -14.77 6.66
CA ALA A 95 6.68 -14.05 6.07
C ALA A 95 7.82 -15.01 5.68
N GLY A 96 8.12 -16.01 6.52
CA GLY A 96 9.10 -17.06 6.20
C GLY A 96 8.71 -17.87 4.96
N VAL A 97 7.46 -18.34 4.91
CA VAL A 97 6.93 -19.08 3.75
C VAL A 97 6.93 -18.22 2.49
N ALA A 98 6.54 -16.95 2.60
CA ALA A 98 6.55 -16.03 1.47
C ALA A 98 7.95 -15.87 0.88
N LYS A 99 8.96 -15.68 1.74
CA LYS A 99 10.37 -15.62 1.33
C LYS A 99 10.81 -16.91 0.63
N ASP A 100 10.55 -18.07 1.24
CA ASP A 100 11.03 -19.37 0.74
C ASP A 100 10.40 -19.74 -0.60
N LYS A 101 9.16 -19.28 -0.86
CA LYS A 101 8.41 -19.56 -2.08
C LYS A 101 8.41 -18.40 -3.08
N GLY A 102 9.05 -17.28 -2.79
CA GLY A 102 9.06 -16.11 -3.65
C GLY A 102 7.68 -15.48 -3.82
N ILE A 103 6.82 -15.54 -2.80
CA ILE A 103 5.51 -14.90 -2.81
C ILE A 103 5.69 -13.45 -2.40
N PRO A 104 5.27 -12.48 -3.25
CA PRO A 104 5.42 -11.07 -2.93
C PRO A 104 4.50 -10.68 -1.78
N PHE A 105 4.99 -9.75 -0.92
CA PHE A 105 4.19 -9.33 0.21
C PHE A 105 4.39 -7.86 0.61
N VAL A 106 3.37 -7.32 1.26
CA VAL A 106 3.33 -5.98 1.82
C VAL A 106 3.20 -6.05 3.34
N LEU A 107 3.88 -5.14 4.05
CA LEU A 107 3.76 -4.95 5.51
C LEU A 107 3.25 -3.55 5.83
N ASP A 108 2.10 -3.46 6.50
CA ASP A 108 1.53 -2.22 7.02
C ASP A 108 1.93 -1.99 8.47
N LEU A 109 2.60 -0.86 8.73
CA LEU A 109 3.20 -0.50 10.01
C LEU A 109 2.22 0.12 11.01
N VAL A 110 0.93 -0.08 10.87
CA VAL A 110 -0.12 0.54 11.68
C VAL A 110 0.26 0.66 13.16
N GLY A 111 0.32 1.88 13.66
CA GLY A 111 0.58 2.20 15.06
C GLY A 111 2.03 1.95 15.52
N LEU A 112 2.98 1.84 14.61
CA LEU A 112 4.40 1.63 14.94
C LEU A 112 4.96 2.78 15.78
N SER A 113 4.59 4.02 15.47
CA SER A 113 5.04 5.22 16.18
C SER A 113 4.60 5.27 17.64
N CYS A 114 3.51 4.55 17.98
CA CYS A 114 2.91 4.59 19.32
C CYS A 114 3.28 3.40 20.21
N SER A 115 4.01 2.39 19.71
CA SER A 115 4.21 1.13 20.43
C SER A 115 5.61 0.55 20.28
N GLN A 116 6.34 0.48 21.38
CA GLN A 116 7.65 -0.19 21.42
C GLN A 116 7.56 -1.68 21.06
N LEU A 117 6.46 -2.34 21.43
CA LEU A 117 6.22 -3.74 21.04
C LEU A 117 6.18 -3.87 19.52
N ARG A 118 5.41 -3.00 18.83
CA ARG A 118 5.32 -3.03 17.37
C ARG A 118 6.65 -2.68 16.70
N GLN A 119 7.40 -1.74 17.25
CA GLN A 119 8.75 -1.37 16.74
C GLN A 119 9.71 -2.56 16.81
N LYS A 120 9.74 -3.24 17.96
CA LYS A 120 10.56 -4.46 18.14
C LYS A 120 10.11 -5.55 17.16
N TYR A 121 8.82 -5.79 17.11
CA TYR A 121 8.24 -6.84 16.28
C TYR A 121 8.45 -6.60 14.77
N ALA A 122 8.28 -5.37 14.29
CA ALA A 122 8.57 -5.03 12.90
C ALA A 122 10.03 -5.34 12.53
N LYS A 123 10.99 -5.01 13.41
CA LYS A 123 12.40 -5.35 13.20
C LYS A 123 12.63 -6.86 13.15
N GLU A 124 11.95 -7.63 13.99
CA GLU A 124 12.03 -9.09 13.98
C GLU A 124 11.47 -9.67 12.66
N LEU A 125 10.35 -9.14 12.16
CA LEU A 125 9.79 -9.54 10.86
C LEU A 125 10.77 -9.26 9.72
N LEU A 126 11.37 -8.07 9.67
CA LEU A 126 12.35 -7.70 8.64
C LEU A 126 13.61 -8.57 8.65
N GLN A 127 13.99 -9.15 9.80
CA GLN A 127 15.08 -10.13 9.87
C GLN A 127 14.69 -11.49 9.26
N ILE A 128 13.41 -11.85 9.29
CA ILE A 128 12.91 -13.10 8.68
C ILE A 128 12.81 -12.91 7.17
N ALA A 129 12.07 -11.89 6.73
CA ALA A 129 11.87 -11.58 5.33
C ALA A 129 11.66 -10.07 5.16
N VAL A 130 12.23 -9.51 4.11
CA VAL A 130 11.98 -8.11 3.73
C VAL A 130 10.76 -8.07 2.81
N PRO A 131 9.73 -7.26 3.13
CA PRO A 131 8.58 -7.08 2.25
C PRO A 131 8.95 -6.40 0.93
N ASP A 132 8.23 -6.69 -0.14
CA ASP A 132 8.32 -5.95 -1.40
C ASP A 132 7.86 -4.49 -1.24
N ILE A 133 6.87 -4.27 -0.37
CA ILE A 133 6.38 -2.95 0.02
C ILE A 133 6.30 -2.85 1.53
N ILE A 134 6.94 -1.82 2.11
CA ILE A 134 6.72 -1.40 3.49
C ILE A 134 5.85 -0.15 3.44
N LYS A 135 4.66 -0.25 4.04
CA LYS A 135 3.65 0.79 4.04
C LYS A 135 3.40 1.32 5.45
N GLY A 136 3.18 2.61 5.54
CA GLY A 136 2.77 3.29 6.77
C GLY A 136 2.49 4.76 6.50
N ASN A 137 2.04 5.51 7.51
CA ASN A 137 2.09 6.96 7.41
C ASN A 137 3.54 7.45 7.60
N ILE A 138 3.77 8.75 7.39
CA ILE A 138 5.12 9.32 7.47
C ILE A 138 5.78 9.11 8.83
N SER A 139 5.03 9.22 9.95
CA SER A 139 5.54 9.02 11.30
C SER A 139 5.93 7.57 11.55
N GLU A 140 5.17 6.62 11.05
CA GLU A 140 5.43 5.18 11.16
C GLU A 140 6.70 4.79 10.39
N LEU A 141 6.85 5.25 9.15
CA LEU A 141 8.05 5.02 8.36
C LEU A 141 9.28 5.66 9.00
N ARG A 142 9.20 6.93 9.44
CA ARG A 142 10.31 7.59 10.14
C ARG A 142 10.71 6.83 11.41
N THR A 143 9.73 6.33 12.16
CA THR A 143 9.98 5.50 13.36
C THR A 143 10.72 4.22 13.02
N LEU A 144 10.28 3.50 11.98
CA LEU A 144 10.96 2.29 11.52
C LEU A 144 12.42 2.55 11.14
N LEU A 145 12.65 3.64 10.45
CA LEU A 145 13.95 4.04 9.91
C LEU A 145 14.86 4.71 10.96
N GLY A 146 14.39 4.87 12.21
CA GLY A 146 15.15 5.54 13.28
C GLY A 146 15.39 7.02 13.03
N LEU A 147 14.54 7.66 12.22
CA LEU A 147 14.59 9.09 11.94
C LEU A 147 13.87 9.87 13.06
N PRO A 148 14.27 11.12 13.35
CA PRO A 148 13.57 11.94 14.34
C PRO A 148 12.08 12.06 14.00
N THR A 149 11.21 11.81 14.96
CA THR A 149 9.76 11.98 14.84
C THR A 149 9.27 13.02 15.84
N THR A 150 8.27 13.82 15.46
CA THR A 150 7.57 14.66 16.42
C THR A 150 6.60 13.76 17.19
N PRO A 151 6.61 13.76 18.53
CA PRO A 151 5.65 12.98 19.30
C PRO A 151 4.22 13.35 18.90
N GLY A 152 3.51 12.44 18.26
CA GLY A 152 2.12 12.60 17.85
C GLY A 152 1.19 11.89 18.84
N MET A 153 -0.01 12.43 19.03
CA MET A 153 -1.05 11.72 19.76
C MET A 153 -1.81 10.78 18.81
N GLY A 154 -1.62 9.48 18.98
CA GLY A 154 -2.40 8.47 18.28
C GLY A 154 -1.77 7.91 16.99
N ILE A 155 -2.60 7.26 16.19
CA ILE A 155 -2.22 6.52 14.97
C ILE A 155 -2.03 7.49 13.79
N GLU A 156 -2.57 8.71 13.86
CA GLU A 156 -2.48 9.72 12.81
C GLU A 156 -1.16 10.48 12.88
N ALA A 157 -0.55 10.73 11.72
CA ALA A 157 0.62 11.59 11.62
C ALA A 157 0.24 13.01 12.11
N GLY A 158 1.09 13.61 12.95
CA GLY A 158 0.90 15.02 13.32
C GLY A 158 0.88 15.89 12.06
N GLN A 159 0.04 16.95 12.03
CA GLN A 159 -0.13 17.82 10.84
C GLN A 159 1.20 18.37 10.28
N LYS A 160 2.24 18.49 11.12
CA LYS A 160 3.57 18.96 10.71
C LYS A 160 4.42 17.90 9.99
N GLU A 161 4.02 16.64 9.99
CA GLU A 161 4.78 15.53 9.39
C GLU A 161 4.12 14.97 8.12
N MET A 162 3.06 15.59 7.61
CA MET A 162 2.42 15.16 6.37
C MET A 162 3.30 15.45 5.16
N VAL A 163 3.23 14.54 4.17
CA VAL A 163 3.81 14.80 2.86
C VAL A 163 3.01 15.90 2.17
N THR A 164 3.72 16.91 1.69
CA THR A 164 3.19 18.01 0.87
C THR A 164 4.00 18.09 -0.41
N LYS A 165 3.51 18.83 -1.41
CA LYS A 165 4.27 19.02 -2.66
C LYS A 165 5.63 19.67 -2.43
N GLU A 166 5.74 20.53 -1.41
CA GLU A 166 6.94 21.27 -1.07
C GLU A 166 8.01 20.39 -0.42
N ASN A 167 7.63 19.46 0.45
CA ASN A 167 8.56 18.61 1.20
C ASN A 167 8.74 17.20 0.61
N ALA A 168 7.92 16.81 -0.37
CA ALA A 168 7.92 15.46 -0.94
C ALA A 168 9.29 15.04 -1.50
N LEU A 169 10.01 15.96 -2.17
CA LEU A 169 11.32 15.65 -2.71
C LEU A 169 12.37 15.40 -1.62
N GLU A 170 12.29 16.11 -0.50
CA GLU A 170 13.17 15.87 0.64
C GLU A 170 12.93 14.48 1.24
N TYR A 171 11.66 14.14 1.52
CA TYR A 171 11.31 12.79 2.00
C TYR A 171 11.69 11.71 0.99
N ALA A 172 11.47 11.94 -0.31
CA ALA A 172 11.85 10.99 -1.35
C ALA A 172 13.35 10.66 -1.29
N ARG A 173 14.23 11.66 -1.16
CA ARG A 173 15.68 11.46 -1.05
C ARG A 173 16.07 10.69 0.21
N ILE A 174 15.44 10.99 1.34
CA ILE A 174 15.69 10.29 2.61
C ILE A 174 15.27 8.83 2.47
N PHE A 175 14.06 8.58 1.98
CA PHE A 175 13.51 7.23 1.85
C PHE A 175 14.18 6.42 0.75
N GLN A 176 14.69 7.05 -0.32
CA GLN A 176 15.40 6.35 -1.39
C GLN A 176 16.64 5.61 -0.89
N LYS A 177 17.40 6.24 0.02
CA LYS A 177 18.54 5.57 0.65
C LYS A 177 18.10 4.31 1.39
N GLN A 178 17.01 4.39 2.15
CA GLN A 178 16.48 3.28 2.94
C GLN A 178 15.85 2.21 2.05
N ALA A 179 15.11 2.61 1.02
CA ALA A 179 14.53 1.70 0.03
C ALA A 179 15.64 0.87 -0.66
N ARG A 180 16.77 1.49 -0.95
CA ARG A 180 17.95 0.81 -1.52
C ARG A 180 18.59 -0.16 -0.52
N GLU A 181 18.75 0.25 0.73
CA GLU A 181 19.36 -0.57 1.77
C GLU A 181 18.53 -1.82 2.08
N TYR A 182 17.21 -1.66 2.15
CA TYR A 182 16.30 -2.78 2.42
C TYR A 182 15.86 -3.54 1.15
N HIS A 183 16.18 -3.05 -0.06
CA HIS A 183 15.66 -3.60 -1.33
C HIS A 183 14.12 -3.72 -1.35
N THR A 184 13.43 -2.66 -0.95
CA THR A 184 11.97 -2.59 -0.79
C THR A 184 11.42 -1.28 -1.36
N ILE A 185 10.12 -1.24 -1.57
CA ILE A 185 9.39 0.00 -1.85
C ILE A 185 8.90 0.58 -0.51
N LEU A 186 9.12 1.86 -0.28
CA LEU A 186 8.53 2.59 0.85
C LEU A 186 7.30 3.34 0.36
N LEU A 187 6.14 3.02 0.93
CA LEU A 187 4.87 3.67 0.64
C LEU A 187 4.41 4.48 1.87
N ALA A 188 4.59 5.79 1.82
CA ALA A 188 4.04 6.71 2.82
C ALA A 188 2.65 7.15 2.41
N THR A 189 1.62 6.72 3.17
CA THR A 189 0.23 7.12 2.92
C THR A 189 -0.18 8.35 3.71
N GLY A 190 -1.00 9.20 3.09
CA GLY A 190 -1.47 10.45 3.68
C GLY A 190 -2.43 11.20 2.76
N PRO A 191 -2.64 12.51 2.97
CA PRO A 191 -3.37 13.35 2.02
C PRO A 191 -2.74 13.38 0.61
N ILE A 192 -1.43 13.19 0.55
CA ILE A 192 -0.64 12.90 -0.65
C ILE A 192 0.18 11.67 -0.31
N ASP A 193 0.07 10.64 -1.13
CA ASP A 193 0.86 9.43 -0.97
C ASP A 193 2.23 9.61 -1.65
N LEU A 194 3.27 9.04 -1.03
CA LEU A 194 4.63 9.06 -1.55
C LEU A 194 5.12 7.62 -1.72
N VAL A 195 5.44 7.23 -2.94
CA VAL A 195 6.01 5.93 -3.30
C VAL A 195 7.48 6.11 -3.64
N VAL A 196 8.36 5.38 -2.98
CA VAL A 196 9.82 5.51 -3.16
C VAL A 196 10.46 4.14 -3.31
N SER A 197 11.19 3.95 -4.43
CA SER A 197 12.07 2.82 -4.68
C SER A 197 13.54 3.23 -4.55
N SER A 198 14.46 2.31 -4.81
CA SER A 198 15.90 2.62 -4.90
C SER A 198 16.25 3.61 -6.01
N GLU A 199 15.43 3.74 -7.05
CA GLU A 199 15.71 4.49 -8.27
C GLU A 199 14.71 5.60 -8.57
N GLU A 200 13.48 5.44 -8.15
CA GLU A 200 12.37 6.31 -8.52
C GLU A 200 11.56 6.74 -7.31
N ALA A 201 10.95 7.92 -7.40
CA ALA A 201 10.00 8.40 -6.40
C ALA A 201 8.82 9.11 -7.08
N TYR A 202 7.61 8.86 -6.58
CA TYR A 202 6.36 9.40 -7.10
C TYR A 202 5.49 9.94 -5.97
N ILE A 203 4.81 11.04 -6.21
CA ILE A 203 3.65 11.45 -5.40
C ILE A 203 2.37 11.13 -6.15
N ILE A 204 1.38 10.65 -5.40
CA ILE A 204 0.02 10.42 -5.87
C ILE A 204 -0.88 11.34 -5.06
N ALA A 205 -1.54 12.27 -5.75
CA ALA A 205 -2.40 13.27 -5.13
C ALA A 205 -3.89 12.99 -5.41
N ASN A 206 -4.23 11.74 -5.69
CA ASN A 206 -5.61 11.26 -5.72
C ASN A 206 -6.08 10.93 -4.31
N GLY A 207 -7.28 11.31 -3.98
CA GLY A 207 -7.91 11.00 -2.72
C GLY A 207 -8.98 12.02 -2.33
N SER A 208 -9.78 11.65 -1.36
CA SER A 208 -10.82 12.50 -0.77
C SER A 208 -10.66 12.53 0.74
N ASN A 209 -10.85 13.70 1.36
CA ASN A 209 -10.89 13.82 2.81
C ASN A 209 -11.96 12.92 3.46
N ALA A 210 -12.97 12.51 2.72
CA ALA A 210 -13.99 11.57 3.16
C ALA A 210 -13.41 10.19 3.50
N LEU A 211 -12.29 9.78 2.87
CA LEU A 211 -11.62 8.51 3.21
C LEU A 211 -11.12 8.48 4.66
N ALA A 212 -10.77 9.62 5.24
CA ALA A 212 -10.38 9.72 6.66
C ALA A 212 -11.56 9.63 7.63
N SER A 213 -12.82 9.73 7.13
CA SER A 213 -14.02 9.64 7.97
C SER A 213 -14.53 8.21 8.19
N ILE A 214 -13.94 7.23 7.52
CA ILE A 214 -14.22 5.80 7.71
C ILE A 214 -12.96 5.08 8.14
N THR A 215 -13.10 4.18 9.11
CA THR A 215 -11.95 3.41 9.59
C THR A 215 -11.52 2.37 8.57
N GLY A 216 -10.23 2.02 8.57
CA GLY A 216 -9.71 0.89 7.80
C GLY A 216 -9.27 1.19 6.37
N THR A 217 -9.40 2.42 5.85
CA THR A 217 -8.95 2.78 4.49
C THR A 217 -7.46 2.51 4.27
N GLY A 218 -6.63 2.75 5.30
CA GLY A 218 -5.22 2.36 5.27
C GLY A 218 -5.03 0.84 5.14
N CYS A 219 -5.82 0.05 5.89
CA CYS A 219 -5.78 -1.42 5.80
C CYS A 219 -6.31 -1.92 4.43
N MET A 220 -7.33 -1.26 3.87
CA MET A 220 -7.80 -1.54 2.52
C MET A 220 -6.72 -1.29 1.47
N ASN A 221 -6.01 -0.16 1.57
CA ASN A 221 -4.86 0.12 0.69
C ASN A 221 -3.76 -0.94 0.81
N ASN A 222 -3.51 -1.46 2.03
CA ASN A 222 -2.54 -2.53 2.25
C ASN A 222 -2.89 -3.81 1.48
N VAL A 223 -4.13 -4.27 1.58
CA VAL A 223 -4.54 -5.49 0.86
C VAL A 223 -4.63 -5.27 -0.65
N LEU A 224 -5.00 -4.05 -1.11
CA LEU A 224 -4.91 -3.67 -2.52
C LEU A 224 -3.46 -3.71 -3.02
N ALA A 225 -2.49 -3.24 -2.24
CA ALA A 225 -1.08 -3.33 -2.59
C ALA A 225 -0.63 -4.80 -2.71
N GLY A 226 -1.09 -5.68 -1.82
CA GLY A 226 -0.85 -7.12 -1.91
C GLY A 226 -1.41 -7.75 -3.19
N ALA A 227 -2.62 -7.35 -3.61
CA ALA A 227 -3.21 -7.81 -4.87
C ALA A 227 -2.48 -7.26 -6.09
N CYS A 228 -2.08 -5.99 -6.05
CA CYS A 228 -1.30 -5.37 -7.13
C CYS A 228 0.09 -6.01 -7.26
N LEU A 229 0.74 -6.37 -6.16
CA LEU A 229 1.98 -7.15 -6.17
C LEU A 229 1.78 -8.51 -6.85
N ALA A 230 0.70 -9.23 -6.48
CA ALA A 230 0.36 -10.49 -7.14
C ALA A 230 0.15 -10.30 -8.65
N GLY A 231 -0.45 -9.19 -9.06
CA GLY A 231 -0.61 -8.82 -10.47
C GLY A 231 0.72 -8.57 -11.15
N VAL A 232 1.61 -7.76 -10.57
CA VAL A 232 2.96 -7.48 -11.11
C VAL A 232 3.75 -8.77 -11.31
N HIS A 233 3.75 -9.65 -10.31
CA HIS A 233 4.48 -10.92 -10.37
C HIS A 233 3.82 -11.96 -11.29
N GLY A 234 2.51 -11.84 -11.55
CA GLY A 234 1.76 -12.73 -12.41
C GLY A 234 1.92 -12.45 -13.91
N ILE A 235 2.13 -11.17 -14.29
CA ILE A 235 2.24 -10.78 -15.71
C ILE A 235 3.66 -10.84 -16.26
N SER A 236 4.70 -10.88 -15.41
CA SER A 236 6.07 -10.66 -15.85
C SER A 236 6.89 -11.92 -15.85
N SER A 237 7.48 -12.23 -17.03
CA SER A 237 8.67 -13.06 -17.17
C SER A 237 9.98 -12.25 -17.12
N GLN A 238 9.91 -10.91 -17.00
CA GLN A 238 11.03 -9.98 -16.95
C GLN A 238 10.99 -9.20 -15.62
N ALA A 239 11.99 -8.39 -15.34
CA ALA A 239 12.16 -7.68 -14.06
C ALA A 239 10.85 -7.04 -13.55
N THR A 240 10.39 -7.50 -12.38
CA THR A 240 9.17 -7.03 -11.74
C THR A 240 9.36 -5.60 -11.23
N ASN A 241 8.47 -4.68 -11.58
CA ASN A 241 8.49 -3.32 -11.05
C ASN A 241 7.43 -3.17 -9.94
N ASN A 242 7.81 -3.49 -8.70
CA ASN A 242 6.92 -3.40 -7.54
C ASN A 242 6.46 -1.97 -7.22
N THR A 243 7.14 -0.94 -7.76
CA THR A 243 6.71 0.47 -7.67
C THR A 243 5.32 0.67 -8.28
N LEU A 244 5.03 -0.04 -9.40
CA LEU A 244 3.72 0.01 -10.06
C LEU A 244 2.61 -0.55 -9.19
N ALA A 245 2.89 -1.58 -8.39
CA ALA A 245 1.91 -2.14 -7.45
C ALA A 245 1.51 -1.12 -6.37
N ALA A 246 2.49 -0.44 -5.78
CA ALA A 246 2.24 0.62 -4.81
C ALA A 246 1.46 1.79 -5.42
N ILE A 247 1.84 2.25 -6.61
CA ILE A 247 1.14 3.32 -7.33
C ILE A 247 -0.30 2.91 -7.62
N LEU A 248 -0.52 1.73 -8.18
CA LEU A 248 -1.88 1.28 -8.55
C LEU A 248 -2.78 1.15 -7.32
N SER A 249 -2.28 0.64 -6.19
CA SER A 249 -3.08 0.53 -4.96
C SER A 249 -3.57 1.89 -4.46
N CYS A 250 -2.73 2.93 -4.51
CA CYS A 250 -3.10 4.29 -4.12
C CYS A 250 -4.14 4.88 -5.11
N LEU A 251 -3.93 4.68 -6.42
CA LEU A 251 -4.86 5.16 -7.44
C LEU A 251 -6.25 4.52 -7.32
N LEU A 252 -6.32 3.21 -7.10
CA LEU A 252 -7.57 2.48 -6.95
C LEU A 252 -8.40 3.07 -5.80
N LEU A 253 -7.80 3.21 -4.63
CA LEU A 253 -8.51 3.73 -3.45
C LEU A 253 -8.80 5.22 -3.58
N GLY A 254 -7.81 6.01 -4.00
CA GLY A 254 -7.93 7.47 -4.11
C GLY A 254 -8.99 7.90 -5.12
N ILE A 255 -8.95 7.36 -6.34
CA ILE A 255 -9.92 7.66 -7.40
C ILE A 255 -11.32 7.18 -7.03
N ALA A 256 -11.44 5.99 -6.42
CA ALA A 256 -12.73 5.50 -5.95
C ALA A 256 -13.37 6.46 -4.93
N GLY A 257 -12.55 6.98 -3.98
CA GLY A 257 -13.00 7.97 -3.00
C GLY A 257 -13.39 9.31 -3.62
N GLU A 258 -12.64 9.80 -4.62
CA GLU A 258 -12.96 11.03 -5.35
C GLU A 258 -14.30 10.92 -6.08
N ASN A 259 -14.54 9.80 -6.75
CA ASN A 259 -15.74 9.58 -7.57
C ASN A 259 -17.06 9.59 -6.77
N ILE A 260 -17.00 9.42 -5.47
CA ILE A 260 -18.16 9.35 -4.57
C ILE A 260 -18.17 10.43 -3.49
N GLN A 261 -17.34 11.45 -3.61
CA GLN A 261 -17.25 12.52 -2.62
C GLN A 261 -18.61 13.22 -2.40
N ASP A 262 -19.42 13.38 -3.44
CA ASP A 262 -20.74 13.95 -3.34
C ASP A 262 -21.70 13.09 -2.48
N ILE A 263 -21.52 11.79 -2.46
CA ILE A 263 -22.28 10.88 -1.58
C ILE A 263 -21.97 11.18 -0.12
N TYR A 264 -20.68 11.38 0.20
CA TYR A 264 -20.28 11.77 1.56
C TYR A 264 -20.94 13.11 1.99
N LEU A 265 -20.90 14.11 1.13
CA LEU A 265 -21.44 15.43 1.42
C LEU A 265 -22.96 15.44 1.60
N ASN A 266 -23.66 14.63 0.83
CA ASN A 266 -25.14 14.62 0.81
C ASN A 266 -25.79 13.55 1.71
N GLN A 267 -25.08 12.44 1.98
CA GLN A 267 -25.66 11.28 2.68
C GLN A 267 -24.86 10.85 3.91
N GLY A 268 -23.60 11.27 4.05
CA GLY A 268 -22.73 10.99 5.18
C GLY A 268 -21.84 9.75 5.05
N PRO A 269 -21.05 9.43 6.14
CA PRO A 269 -19.96 8.44 6.06
C PRO A 269 -20.45 7.00 5.86
N GLY A 270 -21.64 6.63 6.33
CA GLY A 270 -22.18 5.29 6.13
C GLY A 270 -22.44 4.98 4.66
N SER A 271 -23.15 5.86 3.95
CA SER A 271 -23.39 5.72 2.53
C SER A 271 -22.10 5.79 1.71
N PHE A 272 -21.16 6.66 2.10
CA PHE A 272 -19.83 6.74 1.50
C PHE A 272 -19.09 5.41 1.62
N HIS A 273 -19.08 4.78 2.81
CA HIS A 273 -18.42 3.51 3.06
C HIS A 273 -18.90 2.40 2.12
N TYR A 274 -20.21 2.20 2.00
CA TYR A 274 -20.74 1.20 1.07
C TYR A 274 -20.48 1.56 -0.40
N SER A 275 -20.62 2.82 -0.74
CA SER A 275 -20.41 3.30 -2.11
C SER A 275 -18.93 3.22 -2.54
N LEU A 276 -17.98 3.15 -1.58
CA LEU A 276 -16.57 2.96 -1.88
C LEU A 276 -16.32 1.61 -2.56
N MET A 277 -16.97 0.53 -2.08
CA MET A 277 -16.89 -0.79 -2.70
C MET A 277 -17.48 -0.80 -4.11
N ASP A 278 -18.63 -0.13 -4.30
CA ASP A 278 -19.26 0.01 -5.61
C ASP A 278 -18.39 0.84 -6.58
N SER A 279 -17.76 1.91 -6.08
CA SER A 279 -16.92 2.79 -6.88
C SER A 279 -15.67 2.07 -7.37
N ILE A 280 -14.96 1.36 -6.47
CA ILE A 280 -13.73 0.67 -6.82
C ILE A 280 -13.98 -0.48 -7.82
N SER A 281 -15.12 -1.17 -7.70
CA SER A 281 -15.49 -2.26 -8.60
C SER A 281 -15.75 -1.80 -10.06
N LYS A 282 -16.00 -0.51 -10.26
CA LYS A 282 -16.28 0.10 -11.57
C LYS A 282 -15.05 0.75 -12.21
N LEU A 283 -13.91 0.76 -11.50
CA LEU A 283 -12.70 1.35 -12.05
C LEU A 283 -12.17 0.53 -13.22
N THR A 284 -11.92 1.22 -14.32
CA THR A 284 -11.29 0.66 -15.51
C THR A 284 -9.91 1.28 -15.71
N PRO A 285 -9.00 0.64 -16.45
CA PRO A 285 -7.73 1.26 -16.84
C PRO A 285 -7.91 2.64 -17.44
N GLN A 286 -8.93 2.82 -18.29
CA GLN A 286 -9.23 4.10 -18.95
C GLN A 286 -9.68 5.18 -17.95
N THR A 287 -10.46 4.80 -16.92
CA THR A 287 -10.86 5.73 -15.85
C THR A 287 -9.65 6.15 -15.03
N ILE A 288 -8.82 5.20 -14.62
CA ILE A 288 -7.58 5.45 -13.90
C ILE A 288 -6.68 6.39 -14.69
N ALA A 289 -6.52 6.14 -15.99
CA ALA A 289 -5.81 6.97 -16.93
C ALA A 289 -6.23 8.44 -16.93
N LYS A 290 -7.51 8.63 -17.03
CA LYS A 290 -8.09 9.96 -17.11
C LYS A 290 -7.93 10.73 -15.81
N GLN A 291 -8.08 10.05 -14.67
CA GLN A 291 -8.19 10.68 -13.36
C GLN A 291 -6.89 10.68 -12.56
N CYS A 292 -5.87 9.88 -12.93
CA CYS A 292 -4.63 9.81 -12.17
C CYS A 292 -3.94 11.17 -12.03
N ASN A 293 -3.54 11.49 -10.81
CA ASN A 293 -2.79 12.69 -10.44
C ASN A 293 -1.46 12.28 -9.82
N ILE A 294 -0.50 11.94 -10.69
CA ILE A 294 0.81 11.42 -10.34
C ILE A 294 1.88 12.41 -10.79
N THR A 295 2.89 12.59 -9.97
CA THR A 295 4.10 13.35 -10.33
C THR A 295 5.33 12.52 -9.97
N LYS A 296 6.22 12.31 -10.93
CA LYS A 296 7.54 11.73 -10.69
C LYS A 296 8.45 12.81 -10.08
N LEU A 297 9.15 12.46 -9.00
CA LEU A 297 10.05 13.35 -8.27
C LEU A 297 11.54 13.06 -8.57
N ILE A 298 11.86 11.78 -8.76
CA ILE A 298 13.20 11.25 -9.03
C ILE A 298 13.11 10.22 -10.14
#